data_f29c554177eeca3b6be61b0124eb8431
#
_entry.id   f29c554177eeca3b6be61b0124eb8431
#
_cell.length_a   1.000
_cell.length_b   1.000
_cell.length_c   1.000
_cell.angle_alpha   90.00
_cell.angle_beta   90.00
_cell.angle_gamma   90.00
#
_symmetry.space_group_name_H-M   'P 1'
#
loop_
_entity.id
_entity.type
_entity.pdbx_description
1 polymer ?
#
loop_
_entity_poly.entity_id
_entity_poly.type
_entity_poly.pdbx_seq_one_letter_code
_entity_poly.pdbx_strand_id
1 'polypeptide(L)'
;MSTSPAGPAAGSTGPLVIGGLGGSGTRLVAEIVQELGCFLGDDLNQARDNLWFTLLFKRPRWYAEAMARDPQEVKVGFRILERAMVARGELDYAAFSFLGRAVREAMLGRHGQTRAFTPGWPLAQSSRLVRALRFATPHEGPWGWKEPNSHVYLRPMAEHWPGLKFIYVVRHGLDMAFSRNQTQLHLWGPLYGVQPSAAPGVPQPQAMLDYWIKAAERATTDGRRLLGERFMVLNYDTLATAPDRVLPGLIDFLELDPRGLPLDRIRALAVPAASSGRYRQHDLSTFDERSLDAVRSMGWAVD
;
A
#
# COMPACT_ATOMS: atom_id res chain seq x y z
N MET A 1 30.74 1.13 22.46
CA MET A 1 30.26 -0.20 22.07
C MET A 1 28.77 -0.04 21.72
N SER A 2 28.49 0.04 20.45
CA SER A 2 27.12 0.21 19.95
C SER A 2 26.49 -1.19 19.88
N THR A 3 25.58 -1.50 20.80
CA THR A 3 24.75 -2.70 20.71
C THR A 3 23.68 -2.47 19.65
N SER A 4 23.83 -3.11 18.50
CA SER A 4 22.74 -3.23 17.53
C SER A 4 21.51 -3.82 18.23
N PRO A 5 20.31 -3.28 18.01
CA PRO A 5 19.09 -3.89 18.54
C PRO A 5 18.96 -5.31 17.98
N ALA A 6 18.57 -6.25 18.85
CA ALA A 6 18.30 -7.62 18.45
C ALA A 6 17.22 -7.63 17.36
N GLY A 7 17.59 -8.06 16.16
CA GLY A 7 16.66 -8.22 15.05
C GLY A 7 15.58 -9.24 15.37
N PRO A 8 14.43 -9.19 14.70
CA PRO A 8 13.31 -10.11 14.91
C PRO A 8 13.77 -11.56 14.72
N ALA A 9 13.15 -12.44 15.50
CA ALA A 9 13.41 -13.88 15.45
C ALA A 9 13.30 -14.41 14.01
N ALA A 10 14.19 -15.30 13.62
CA ALA A 10 14.28 -15.93 12.30
C ALA A 10 13.07 -16.83 11.98
N GLY A 11 11.87 -16.24 11.85
CA GLY A 11 10.61 -16.96 11.66
C GLY A 11 9.74 -16.53 10.48
N SER A 12 9.84 -15.31 9.99
CA SER A 12 9.02 -14.83 8.88
C SER A 12 9.82 -14.78 7.58
N THR A 13 9.63 -15.78 6.71
CA THR A 13 10.26 -15.85 5.37
C THR A 13 9.57 -14.96 4.32
N GLY A 14 8.49 -14.26 4.67
CA GLY A 14 7.68 -13.43 3.77
C GLY A 14 7.86 -11.92 3.99
N PRO A 15 7.42 -11.10 3.01
CA PRO A 15 7.48 -9.65 3.13
C PRO A 15 6.41 -9.08 4.08
N LEU A 16 6.71 -7.91 4.64
CA LEU A 16 5.73 -7.03 5.27
C LEU A 16 5.22 -6.01 4.25
N VAL A 17 3.93 -6.00 3.98
CA VAL A 17 3.32 -5.09 3.02
C VAL A 17 2.43 -4.07 3.72
N ILE A 18 2.61 -2.80 3.39
CA ILE A 18 1.78 -1.70 3.87
C ILE A 18 0.94 -1.19 2.71
N GLY A 19 -0.36 -1.40 2.79
CA GLY A 19 -1.34 -0.98 1.78
C GLY A 19 -2.49 -0.19 2.38
N GLY A 20 -3.40 0.25 1.52
CA GLY A 20 -4.57 1.07 1.87
C GLY A 20 -4.96 1.94 0.69
N LEU A 21 -5.87 2.90 0.88
CA LEU A 21 -6.12 3.91 -0.14
C LEU A 21 -5.08 5.04 -0.05
N GLY A 22 -4.75 5.66 -1.19
CA GLY A 22 -3.88 6.84 -1.21
C GLY A 22 -4.49 7.97 -0.40
N GLY A 23 -3.71 8.48 0.57
CA GLY A 23 -4.19 9.48 1.52
C GLY A 23 -4.66 8.89 2.86
N SER A 24 -4.69 7.56 3.03
CA SER A 24 -5.07 6.93 4.30
C SER A 24 -3.98 6.97 5.39
N GLY A 25 -2.85 7.62 5.14
CA GLY A 25 -1.77 7.72 6.14
C GLY A 25 -0.71 6.62 6.07
N THR A 26 -0.69 5.82 5.01
CA THR A 26 0.31 4.76 4.80
C THR A 26 1.76 5.23 4.89
N ARG A 27 2.05 6.55 4.64
CA ARG A 27 3.39 7.11 4.80
C ARG A 27 3.84 7.09 6.25
N LEU A 28 3.00 7.52 7.18
CA LEU A 28 3.32 7.50 8.61
C LEU A 28 3.62 6.07 9.08
N VAL A 29 2.79 5.11 8.68
CA VAL A 29 3.01 3.70 9.04
C VAL A 29 4.33 3.17 8.45
N ALA A 30 4.67 3.55 7.21
CA ALA A 30 5.96 3.18 6.61
C ALA A 30 7.16 3.78 7.36
N GLU A 31 7.08 5.05 7.77
CA GLU A 31 8.13 5.71 8.57
C GLU A 31 8.31 5.02 9.93
N ILE A 32 7.22 4.68 10.62
CA ILE A 32 7.25 3.94 11.88
C ILE A 32 7.88 2.56 11.68
N VAL A 33 7.45 1.82 10.65
CA VAL A 33 7.96 0.46 10.38
C VAL A 33 9.45 0.47 10.00
N GLN A 34 9.92 1.52 9.32
CA GLN A 34 11.35 1.71 9.05
C GLN A 34 12.15 2.01 10.33
N GLU A 35 11.61 2.85 11.24
CA GLU A 35 12.22 3.08 12.55
C GLU A 35 12.28 1.81 13.41
N LEU A 36 11.36 0.88 13.18
CA LEU A 36 11.35 -0.46 13.79
C LEU A 36 12.27 -1.46 13.07
N GLY A 37 13.05 -1.03 12.08
CA GLY A 37 14.10 -1.82 11.44
C GLY A 37 13.68 -2.63 10.23
N CYS A 38 12.48 -2.43 9.68
CA CYS A 38 12.08 -3.11 8.45
C CYS A 38 12.58 -2.37 7.19
N PHE A 39 13.26 -3.09 6.31
CA PHE A 39 13.70 -2.57 5.01
C PHE A 39 12.51 -2.48 4.03
N LEU A 40 12.21 -1.28 3.54
CA LEU A 40 11.11 -1.04 2.60
C LEU A 40 11.56 -0.80 1.14
N GLY A 41 12.84 -0.98 0.86
CA GLY A 41 13.47 -0.79 -0.45
C GLY A 41 14.29 0.49 -0.56
N ASP A 42 15.16 0.54 -1.58
CA ASP A 42 16.08 1.65 -1.83
C ASP A 42 15.50 2.72 -2.76
N ASP A 43 14.51 2.39 -3.56
CA ASP A 43 13.90 3.30 -4.53
C ASP A 43 12.50 3.73 -4.08
N LEU A 44 12.49 4.71 -3.18
CA LEU A 44 11.29 5.26 -2.58
C LEU A 44 11.07 6.72 -3.03
N ASN A 45 9.79 7.09 -3.23
CA ASN A 45 9.46 8.50 -3.41
C ASN A 45 9.34 9.22 -2.04
N GLN A 46 9.02 10.52 -2.07
CA GLN A 46 8.83 11.33 -0.85
C GLN A 46 7.70 10.78 0.06
N ALA A 47 6.70 10.10 -0.50
CA ALA A 47 5.63 9.47 0.25
C ALA A 47 5.98 8.05 0.75
N ARG A 48 7.23 7.61 0.57
CA ARG A 48 7.72 6.25 0.88
C ARG A 48 7.07 5.15 0.04
N ASP A 49 6.47 5.50 -1.14
CA ASP A 49 6.01 4.47 -2.07
C ASP A 49 7.21 3.79 -2.73
N ASN A 50 7.20 2.46 -2.77
CA ASN A 50 8.19 1.68 -3.49
C ASN A 50 7.97 1.85 -5.00
N LEU A 51 8.95 2.46 -5.68
CA LEU A 51 8.83 2.83 -7.09
C LEU A 51 8.98 1.63 -8.03
N TRP A 52 9.61 0.54 -7.59
CA TRP A 52 9.63 -0.71 -8.36
C TRP A 52 8.26 -1.37 -8.36
N PHE A 53 7.59 -1.44 -7.18
CA PHE A 53 6.20 -1.90 -7.13
C PHE A 53 5.32 -1.00 -8.00
N THR A 54 5.48 0.31 -7.90
CA THR A 54 4.74 1.26 -8.73
C THR A 54 4.92 0.98 -10.22
N LEU A 55 6.16 0.81 -10.70
CA LEU A 55 6.44 0.53 -12.12
C LEU A 55 5.82 -0.80 -12.57
N LEU A 56 5.95 -1.85 -11.77
CA LEU A 56 5.51 -3.20 -12.15
C LEU A 56 3.99 -3.37 -12.06
N PHE A 57 3.32 -2.73 -11.11
CA PHE A 57 1.96 -3.09 -10.71
C PHE A 57 0.91 -1.97 -10.80
N LYS A 58 1.28 -0.68 -10.89
CA LYS A 58 0.26 0.37 -11.02
C LYS A 58 -0.37 0.43 -12.42
N ARG A 59 -0.89 -0.71 -12.86
CA ARG A 59 -1.38 -1.03 -14.19
C ARG A 59 -2.76 -1.69 -14.10
N PRO A 60 -3.84 -0.93 -13.78
CA PRO A 60 -5.14 -1.50 -13.45
C PRO A 60 -5.76 -2.33 -14.61
N ARG A 61 -5.60 -1.90 -15.86
CA ARG A 61 -6.11 -2.64 -17.02
C ARG A 61 -5.38 -3.96 -17.20
N TRP A 62 -4.05 -3.93 -17.17
CA TRP A 62 -3.26 -5.16 -17.23
C TRP A 62 -3.63 -6.12 -16.09
N TYR A 63 -3.80 -5.61 -14.85
CA TYR A 63 -4.16 -6.46 -13.72
C TYR A 63 -5.51 -7.15 -13.93
N ALA A 64 -6.53 -6.42 -14.40
CA ALA A 64 -7.84 -7.01 -14.71
C ALA A 64 -7.73 -8.11 -15.79
N GLU A 65 -6.95 -7.86 -16.84
CA GLU A 65 -6.73 -8.80 -17.93
C GLU A 65 -5.93 -10.03 -17.46
N ALA A 66 -4.86 -9.86 -16.69
CA ALA A 66 -4.04 -10.92 -16.15
C ALA A 66 -4.88 -11.83 -15.22
N MET A 67 -5.66 -11.23 -14.30
CA MET A 67 -6.51 -12.00 -13.39
C MET A 67 -7.61 -12.78 -14.11
N ALA A 68 -8.07 -12.31 -15.26
CA ALA A 68 -9.09 -13.01 -16.06
C ALA A 68 -8.51 -14.13 -16.95
N ARG A 69 -7.25 -14.00 -17.41
CA ARG A 69 -6.64 -14.91 -18.39
C ARG A 69 -5.59 -15.83 -17.78
N ASP A 70 -4.62 -15.27 -17.07
CA ASP A 70 -3.50 -15.99 -16.47
C ASP A 70 -3.00 -15.28 -15.20
N PRO A 71 -3.55 -15.61 -14.04
CA PRO A 71 -3.12 -15.02 -12.75
C PRO A 71 -1.64 -15.29 -12.42
N GLN A 72 -1.00 -16.29 -13.06
CA GLN A 72 0.42 -16.58 -12.83
C GLN A 72 1.32 -15.45 -13.36
N GLU A 73 0.84 -14.67 -14.35
CA GLU A 73 1.57 -13.50 -14.85
C GLU A 73 1.85 -12.48 -13.73
N VAL A 74 0.93 -12.31 -12.76
CA VAL A 74 1.12 -11.43 -11.61
C VAL A 74 2.29 -11.91 -10.75
N LYS A 75 2.44 -13.22 -10.57
CA LYS A 75 3.52 -13.83 -9.80
C LYS A 75 4.90 -13.65 -10.45
N VAL A 76 4.95 -13.49 -11.78
CA VAL A 76 6.21 -13.11 -12.47
C VAL A 76 6.68 -11.74 -12.00
N GLY A 77 5.78 -10.77 -11.88
CA GLY A 77 6.10 -9.44 -11.34
C GLY A 77 6.61 -9.51 -9.90
N PHE A 78 6.04 -10.38 -9.07
CA PHE A 78 6.49 -10.57 -7.67
C PHE A 78 7.91 -11.16 -7.61
N ARG A 79 8.28 -12.10 -8.46
CA ARG A 79 9.66 -12.61 -8.54
C ARG A 79 10.66 -11.51 -8.91
N ILE A 80 10.28 -10.61 -9.84
CA ILE A 80 11.11 -9.46 -10.19
C ILE A 80 11.29 -8.54 -8.99
N LEU A 81 10.19 -8.22 -8.28
CA LEU A 81 10.23 -7.36 -7.11
C LEU A 81 11.09 -7.97 -5.99
N GLU A 82 10.88 -9.24 -5.66
CA GLU A 82 11.64 -9.96 -4.64
C GLU A 82 13.14 -10.01 -4.97
N ARG A 83 13.47 -10.28 -6.22
CA ARG A 83 14.88 -10.27 -6.68
C ARG A 83 15.51 -8.89 -6.51
N ALA A 84 14.79 -7.81 -6.85
CA ALA A 84 15.29 -6.45 -6.71
C ALA A 84 15.43 -6.03 -5.23
N MET A 85 14.51 -6.47 -4.37
CA MET A 85 14.46 -6.09 -2.95
C MET A 85 15.48 -6.84 -2.10
N VAL A 86 15.61 -8.15 -2.28
CA VAL A 86 16.34 -9.02 -1.35
C VAL A 86 17.26 -10.03 -2.05
N ALA A 87 17.48 -9.89 -3.33
CA ALA A 87 18.32 -10.76 -4.16
C ALA A 87 17.91 -12.24 -4.19
N ARG A 88 16.65 -12.56 -3.88
CA ARG A 88 16.12 -13.93 -3.91
C ARG A 88 15.44 -14.23 -5.23
N GLY A 89 15.43 -15.52 -5.60
CA GLY A 89 14.80 -16.03 -6.81
C GLY A 89 15.62 -15.81 -8.08
N GLU A 90 15.27 -16.56 -9.11
CA GLU A 90 15.87 -16.48 -10.45
C GLU A 90 14.94 -15.76 -11.41
N LEU A 91 15.51 -15.09 -12.41
CA LEU A 91 14.79 -14.42 -13.47
C LEU A 91 14.93 -15.22 -14.77
N ASP A 92 13.80 -15.51 -15.37
CA ASP A 92 13.68 -16.19 -16.65
C ASP A 92 13.27 -15.23 -17.78
N TYR A 93 13.12 -15.75 -18.99
CA TYR A 93 12.65 -14.95 -20.12
C TYR A 93 11.29 -14.28 -19.87
N ALA A 94 10.39 -14.93 -19.11
CA ALA A 94 9.09 -14.36 -18.78
C ALA A 94 9.24 -13.09 -17.93
N ALA A 95 10.21 -13.03 -17.00
CA ALA A 95 10.49 -11.86 -16.20
C ALA A 95 10.96 -10.68 -17.06
N PHE A 96 11.87 -10.90 -18.01
CA PHE A 96 12.33 -9.83 -18.92
C PHE A 96 11.20 -9.35 -19.85
N SER A 97 10.40 -10.26 -20.37
CA SER A 97 9.22 -9.94 -21.19
C SER A 97 8.19 -9.11 -20.38
N PHE A 98 7.92 -9.49 -19.12
CA PHE A 98 7.04 -8.77 -18.21
C PHE A 98 7.53 -7.34 -17.98
N LEU A 99 8.82 -7.19 -17.64
CA LEU A 99 9.43 -5.87 -17.41
C LEU A 99 9.34 -4.99 -18.67
N GLY A 100 9.66 -5.53 -19.83
CA GLY A 100 9.55 -4.80 -21.10
C GLY A 100 8.14 -4.30 -21.37
N ARG A 101 7.11 -5.12 -21.11
CA ARG A 101 5.70 -4.71 -21.22
C ARG A 101 5.35 -3.61 -20.21
N ALA A 102 5.78 -3.73 -18.96
CA ALA A 102 5.51 -2.72 -17.92
C ALA A 102 6.09 -1.35 -18.29
N VAL A 103 7.33 -1.33 -18.75
CA VAL A 103 8.00 -0.09 -19.21
C VAL A 103 7.30 0.49 -20.43
N ARG A 104 6.97 -0.34 -21.41
CA ARG A 104 6.25 0.10 -22.63
C ARG A 104 4.88 0.71 -22.28
N GLU A 105 4.10 0.10 -21.41
CA GLU A 105 2.81 0.64 -20.99
C GLU A 105 2.95 1.97 -20.24
N ALA A 106 3.99 2.11 -19.40
CA ALA A 106 4.30 3.36 -18.74
C ALA A 106 4.66 4.45 -19.75
N MET A 107 5.48 4.15 -20.76
CA MET A 107 5.84 5.08 -21.84
C MET A 107 4.64 5.49 -22.70
N LEU A 108 3.66 4.61 -22.90
CA LEU A 108 2.44 4.87 -23.65
C LEU A 108 1.34 5.56 -22.84
N GLY A 109 1.63 6.00 -21.59
CA GLY A 109 0.65 6.63 -20.72
C GLY A 109 -0.48 5.70 -20.25
N ARG A 110 -0.32 4.39 -20.40
CA ARG A 110 -1.29 3.36 -19.95
C ARG A 110 -1.07 2.93 -18.51
N HIS A 111 -0.07 3.49 -17.88
CA HIS A 111 0.26 3.28 -16.47
C HIS A 111 -0.56 4.22 -15.59
N GLY A 112 -0.89 3.80 -14.37
CA GLY A 112 -1.70 4.59 -13.43
C GLY A 112 -1.03 5.84 -12.85
N GLN A 113 0.21 6.15 -13.25
CA GLN A 113 0.94 7.34 -12.83
C GLN A 113 1.00 8.35 -13.99
N THR A 114 -0.04 9.14 -14.14
CA THR A 114 -0.18 9.97 -15.35
C THR A 114 0.35 11.40 -15.23
N ARG A 115 0.46 11.98 -14.04
CA ARG A 115 0.80 13.40 -13.88
C ARG A 115 2.01 13.71 -13.01
N ALA A 116 2.48 12.78 -12.20
CA ALA A 116 3.58 13.03 -11.26
C ALA A 116 4.97 12.72 -11.82
N PHE A 117 5.05 12.17 -13.04
CA PHE A 117 6.30 11.73 -13.62
C PHE A 117 6.63 12.51 -14.89
N THR A 118 7.87 12.95 -14.96
CA THR A 118 8.44 13.50 -16.20
C THR A 118 8.40 12.44 -17.32
N PRO A 119 8.40 12.81 -18.59
CA PRO A 119 8.39 11.85 -19.71
C PRO A 119 9.49 10.79 -19.65
N GLY A 120 10.63 11.09 -19.02
CA GLY A 120 11.75 10.14 -18.83
C GLY A 120 11.62 9.18 -17.64
N TRP A 121 10.57 9.32 -16.80
CA TRP A 121 10.43 8.52 -15.59
C TRP A 121 10.43 7.00 -15.85
N PRO A 122 9.68 6.45 -16.86
CA PRO A 122 9.67 4.99 -17.07
C PRO A 122 11.05 4.43 -17.37
N LEU A 123 11.86 5.15 -18.16
CA LEU A 123 13.22 4.75 -18.50
C LEU A 123 14.16 4.84 -17.29
N ALA A 124 14.06 5.93 -16.53
CA ALA A 124 14.86 6.10 -15.31
C ALA A 124 14.54 5.01 -14.29
N GLN A 125 13.27 4.70 -14.08
CA GLN A 125 12.86 3.66 -13.14
C GLN A 125 13.25 2.26 -13.62
N SER A 126 13.10 1.97 -14.91
CA SER A 126 13.53 0.68 -15.45
C SER A 126 15.05 0.50 -15.31
N SER A 127 15.84 1.54 -15.55
CA SER A 127 17.29 1.50 -15.37
C SER A 127 17.69 1.23 -13.91
N ARG A 128 17.03 1.87 -12.94
CA ARG A 128 17.24 1.61 -11.51
C ARG A 128 16.85 0.19 -11.12
N LEU A 129 15.70 -0.28 -11.61
CA LEU A 129 15.25 -1.65 -11.36
C LEU A 129 16.24 -2.67 -11.96
N VAL A 130 16.66 -2.52 -13.22
CA VAL A 130 17.64 -3.41 -13.86
C VAL A 130 18.96 -3.40 -13.10
N ARG A 131 19.42 -2.24 -12.62
CA ARG A 131 20.61 -2.15 -11.76
C ARG A 131 20.41 -2.93 -10.46
N ALA A 132 19.27 -2.79 -9.79
CA ALA A 132 18.95 -3.55 -8.58
C ALA A 132 18.91 -5.06 -8.88
N LEU A 133 18.24 -5.51 -9.94
CA LEU A 133 18.22 -6.92 -10.34
C LEU A 133 19.63 -7.52 -10.57
N ARG A 134 20.55 -6.71 -11.06
CA ARG A 134 21.93 -7.13 -11.36
C ARG A 134 22.84 -7.12 -10.15
N PHE A 135 22.67 -6.17 -9.24
CA PHE A 135 23.63 -5.86 -8.16
C PHE A 135 22.99 -5.94 -6.76
N ALA A 136 21.74 -6.42 -6.63
CA ALA A 136 21.12 -6.61 -5.33
C ALA A 136 21.97 -7.57 -4.48
N THR A 137 22.13 -7.22 -3.22
CA THR A 137 22.76 -8.07 -2.22
C THR A 137 21.68 -8.77 -1.39
N PRO A 138 21.94 -10.01 -0.92
CA PRO A 138 21.02 -10.68 -0.02
C PRO A 138 20.72 -9.83 1.21
N HIS A 139 19.44 -9.73 1.55
CA HIS A 139 18.98 -9.07 2.75
C HIS A 139 18.43 -10.12 3.73
N GLU A 140 18.99 -10.18 4.93
CA GLU A 140 18.66 -11.20 5.94
C GLU A 140 17.61 -10.70 6.96
N GLY A 141 17.41 -9.39 7.06
CA GLY A 141 16.47 -8.77 7.99
C GLY A 141 15.01 -8.76 7.49
N PRO A 142 14.09 -8.20 8.29
CA PRO A 142 12.71 -7.99 7.88
C PRO A 142 12.67 -7.03 6.69
N TRP A 143 11.88 -7.39 5.69
CA TRP A 143 11.76 -6.65 4.45
C TRP A 143 10.32 -6.56 3.98
N GLY A 144 10.05 -5.61 3.13
CA GLY A 144 8.74 -5.43 2.55
C GLY A 144 8.66 -4.17 1.71
N TRP A 145 7.47 -3.67 1.52
CA TRP A 145 7.28 -2.41 0.78
C TRP A 145 6.01 -1.69 1.24
N LYS A 146 5.98 -0.42 0.93
CA LYS A 146 4.77 0.38 1.02
C LYS A 146 4.39 0.88 -0.37
N GLU A 147 3.17 0.58 -0.78
CA GLU A 147 2.47 1.24 -1.87
C GLU A 147 0.96 1.15 -1.61
N PRO A 148 0.21 2.25 -1.61
CA PRO A 148 -1.20 2.24 -1.21
C PRO A 148 -2.04 1.20 -1.94
N ASN A 149 -1.84 1.00 -3.25
CA ASN A 149 -2.63 0.08 -4.04
C ASN A 149 -2.27 -1.41 -3.84
N SER A 150 -1.30 -1.74 -2.98
CA SER A 150 -0.93 -3.14 -2.73
C SER A 150 -2.11 -4.00 -2.28
N HIS A 151 -3.13 -3.41 -1.63
CA HIS A 151 -4.34 -4.14 -1.22
C HIS A 151 -5.11 -4.77 -2.39
N VAL A 152 -5.00 -4.21 -3.59
CA VAL A 152 -5.62 -4.78 -4.81
C VAL A 152 -5.04 -6.17 -5.12
N TYR A 153 -3.78 -6.37 -4.79
CA TYR A 153 -2.99 -7.58 -5.07
C TYR A 153 -2.97 -8.58 -3.90
N LEU A 154 -3.77 -8.37 -2.87
CA LEU A 154 -3.71 -9.15 -1.63
C LEU A 154 -3.81 -10.65 -1.86
N ARG A 155 -4.78 -11.11 -2.68
CA ARG A 155 -4.95 -12.53 -2.99
C ARG A 155 -3.73 -13.14 -3.69
N PRO A 156 -3.25 -12.66 -4.85
CA PRO A 156 -2.08 -13.22 -5.50
C PRO A 156 -0.80 -13.11 -4.66
N MET A 157 -0.67 -12.08 -3.79
CA MET A 157 0.44 -11.99 -2.84
C MET A 157 0.38 -13.09 -1.78
N ALA A 158 -0.79 -13.34 -1.18
CA ALA A 158 -0.97 -14.38 -0.20
C ALA A 158 -0.66 -15.78 -0.76
N GLU A 159 -0.98 -16.00 -2.03
CA GLU A 159 -0.65 -17.25 -2.74
C GLU A 159 0.84 -17.37 -3.10
N HIS A 160 1.53 -16.24 -3.29
CA HIS A 160 2.93 -16.24 -3.68
C HIS A 160 3.88 -16.32 -2.48
N TRP A 161 3.56 -15.61 -1.38
CA TRP A 161 4.35 -15.60 -0.16
C TRP A 161 3.54 -16.17 1.04
N PRO A 162 3.72 -17.44 1.38
CA PRO A 162 3.02 -18.03 2.55
C PRO A 162 3.26 -17.29 3.87
N GLY A 163 4.43 -16.64 4.01
CA GLY A 163 4.80 -15.84 5.19
C GLY A 163 4.44 -14.34 5.10
N LEU A 164 3.66 -13.92 4.10
CA LEU A 164 3.23 -12.53 3.94
C LEU A 164 2.55 -11.98 5.20
N LYS A 165 3.02 -10.84 5.72
CA LYS A 165 2.30 -9.99 6.67
C LYS A 165 1.78 -8.75 5.97
N PHE A 166 0.54 -8.36 6.25
CA PHE A 166 -0.08 -7.22 5.58
C PHE A 166 -0.71 -6.25 6.58
N ILE A 167 -0.29 -4.99 6.55
CA ILE A 167 -0.92 -3.90 7.29
C ILE A 167 -1.82 -3.12 6.34
N TYR A 168 -3.12 -3.20 6.54
CA TYR A 168 -4.11 -2.42 5.82
C TYR A 168 -4.43 -1.14 6.59
N VAL A 169 -3.95 -0.01 6.10
CA VAL A 169 -4.13 1.29 6.75
C VAL A 169 -5.45 1.91 6.30
N VAL A 170 -6.33 2.14 7.27
CA VAL A 170 -7.62 2.82 7.05
C VAL A 170 -7.61 4.19 7.71
N ARG A 171 -8.35 5.12 7.12
CA ARG A 171 -8.60 6.47 7.62
C ARG A 171 -10.08 6.78 7.44
N HIS A 172 -10.59 7.77 8.16
CA HIS A 172 -11.98 8.21 8.11
C HIS A 172 -12.49 8.35 6.66
N GLY A 173 -13.56 7.60 6.32
CA GLY A 173 -14.07 7.51 4.94
C GLY A 173 -14.54 8.85 4.39
N LEU A 174 -15.17 9.69 5.21
CA LEU A 174 -15.61 11.04 4.79
C LEU A 174 -14.43 11.97 4.52
N ASP A 175 -13.33 11.88 5.28
CA ASP A 175 -12.11 12.62 4.96
C ASP A 175 -11.52 12.18 3.61
N MET A 176 -11.63 10.89 3.28
CA MET A 176 -11.20 10.36 1.99
C MET A 176 -12.11 10.81 0.86
N ALA A 177 -13.43 10.84 1.09
CA ALA A 177 -14.43 11.30 0.13
C ALA A 177 -14.20 12.74 -0.32
N PHE A 178 -13.86 13.63 0.61
CA PHE A 178 -13.57 15.04 0.31
C PHE A 178 -12.08 15.30 -0.02
N SER A 179 -11.30 14.24 -0.30
CA SER A 179 -9.93 14.43 -0.75
C SER A 179 -9.88 15.05 -2.15
N ARG A 180 -9.00 16.03 -2.35
CA ARG A 180 -8.71 16.57 -3.69
C ARG A 180 -8.04 15.55 -4.60
N ASN A 181 -7.33 14.59 -4.02
CA ASN A 181 -6.69 13.51 -4.78
C ASN A 181 -7.61 12.29 -4.82
N GLN A 182 -8.40 12.19 -5.86
CA GLN A 182 -9.28 11.05 -6.15
C GLN A 182 -8.73 10.18 -7.30
N THR A 183 -7.45 10.28 -7.60
CA THR A 183 -6.82 9.52 -8.70
C THR A 183 -7.08 8.01 -8.58
N GLN A 184 -7.13 7.48 -7.36
CA GLN A 184 -7.36 6.05 -7.16
C GLN A 184 -8.78 5.60 -7.49
N LEU A 185 -9.79 6.45 -7.32
CA LEU A 185 -11.15 6.20 -7.79
C LEU A 185 -11.14 5.95 -9.31
N HIS A 186 -10.45 6.80 -10.08
CA HIS A 186 -10.37 6.66 -11.53
C HIS A 186 -9.55 5.43 -11.97
N LEU A 187 -8.54 5.05 -11.21
CA LEU A 187 -7.67 3.92 -11.56
C LEU A 187 -8.27 2.57 -11.15
N TRP A 188 -8.76 2.49 -9.94
CA TRP A 188 -9.11 1.22 -9.31
C TRP A 188 -10.60 1.06 -9.02
N GLY A 189 -11.38 2.16 -8.97
CA GLY A 189 -12.82 2.13 -8.76
C GLY A 189 -13.55 1.12 -9.64
N PRO A 190 -13.26 1.04 -10.96
CA PRO A 190 -13.89 0.05 -11.85
C PRO A 190 -13.73 -1.40 -11.39
N LEU A 191 -12.60 -1.78 -10.76
CA LEU A 191 -12.38 -3.13 -10.20
C LEU A 191 -13.26 -3.43 -8.97
N TYR A 192 -13.84 -2.39 -8.39
CA TYR A 192 -14.77 -2.48 -7.26
C TYR A 192 -16.21 -2.16 -7.67
N GLY A 193 -16.48 -2.07 -8.98
CA GLY A 193 -17.80 -1.74 -9.51
C GLY A 193 -18.22 -0.30 -9.21
N VAL A 194 -17.26 0.63 -9.06
CA VAL A 194 -17.51 2.06 -8.90
C VAL A 194 -16.95 2.79 -10.11
N GLN A 195 -17.84 3.41 -10.89
CA GLN A 195 -17.46 4.15 -12.09
C GLN A 195 -17.42 5.65 -11.79
N PRO A 196 -16.27 6.32 -12.02
CA PRO A 196 -16.24 7.78 -11.95
C PRO A 196 -17.20 8.38 -12.99
N SER A 197 -18.05 9.32 -12.56
CA SER A 197 -19.01 9.99 -13.45
C SER A 197 -18.49 11.28 -14.06
N ALA A 198 -17.37 11.81 -13.53
CA ALA A 198 -16.75 13.04 -14.01
C ALA A 198 -15.27 12.82 -14.39
N ALA A 199 -14.69 13.78 -15.10
CA ALA A 199 -13.28 13.74 -15.52
C ALA A 199 -12.32 13.76 -14.30
N PRO A 200 -11.09 13.21 -14.45
CA PRO A 200 -10.08 13.31 -13.40
C PRO A 200 -9.83 14.77 -13.00
N GLY A 201 -9.86 15.03 -11.68
CA GLY A 201 -9.68 16.35 -11.08
C GLY A 201 -10.98 17.06 -10.70
N VAL A 202 -12.14 16.54 -11.13
CA VAL A 202 -13.45 16.98 -10.63
C VAL A 202 -13.81 16.14 -9.41
N PRO A 203 -14.04 16.74 -8.22
CA PRO A 203 -14.39 15.99 -7.02
C PRO A 203 -15.70 15.23 -7.15
N GLN A 204 -15.73 14.00 -6.71
CA GLN A 204 -16.88 13.10 -6.70
C GLN A 204 -17.00 12.42 -5.33
N PRO A 205 -17.46 13.16 -4.29
CA PRO A 205 -17.42 12.66 -2.90
C PRO A 205 -18.18 11.35 -2.72
N GLN A 206 -19.40 11.22 -3.26
CA GLN A 206 -20.18 9.98 -3.16
C GLN A 206 -19.45 8.79 -3.80
N ALA A 207 -19.00 8.91 -5.04
CA ALA A 207 -18.30 7.83 -5.73
C ALA A 207 -16.97 7.46 -5.02
N MET A 208 -16.27 8.45 -4.45
CA MET A 208 -15.06 8.20 -3.68
C MET A 208 -15.36 7.48 -2.36
N LEU A 209 -16.48 7.81 -1.69
CA LEU A 209 -16.92 7.12 -0.48
C LEU A 209 -17.33 5.67 -0.80
N ASP A 210 -18.09 5.45 -1.87
CA ASP A 210 -18.48 4.10 -2.32
C ASP A 210 -17.25 3.24 -2.62
N TYR A 211 -16.24 3.83 -3.28
CA TYR A 211 -14.97 3.14 -3.54
C TYR A 211 -14.24 2.83 -2.24
N TRP A 212 -14.18 3.77 -1.29
CA TRP A 212 -13.56 3.56 0.01
C TRP A 212 -14.23 2.41 0.78
N ILE A 213 -15.57 2.40 0.85
CA ILE A 213 -16.35 1.35 1.51
C ILE A 213 -16.02 -0.02 0.90
N LYS A 214 -16.21 -0.16 -0.42
CA LYS A 214 -16.01 -1.45 -1.11
C LYS A 214 -14.56 -1.93 -1.04
N ALA A 215 -13.59 -1.03 -1.11
CA ALA A 215 -12.18 -1.38 -1.00
C ALA A 215 -11.82 -1.83 0.42
N ALA A 216 -12.34 -1.15 1.46
CA ALA A 216 -12.11 -1.49 2.85
C ALA A 216 -12.76 -2.83 3.22
N GLU A 217 -14.01 -3.04 2.83
CA GLU A 217 -14.73 -4.30 3.05
C GLU A 217 -14.00 -5.48 2.39
N ARG A 218 -13.67 -5.34 1.10
CA ARG A 218 -12.98 -6.41 0.36
C ARG A 218 -11.61 -6.69 0.94
N ALA A 219 -10.80 -5.66 1.22
CA ALA A 219 -9.46 -5.84 1.76
C ALA A 219 -9.50 -6.50 3.15
N THR A 220 -10.45 -6.09 4.02
CA THR A 220 -10.60 -6.65 5.36
C THR A 220 -11.10 -8.11 5.31
N THR A 221 -12.10 -8.39 4.48
CA THR A 221 -12.65 -9.75 4.33
C THR A 221 -11.61 -10.70 3.75
N ASP A 222 -10.98 -10.33 2.63
CA ASP A 222 -9.96 -11.16 2.00
C ASP A 222 -8.71 -11.29 2.88
N GLY A 223 -8.28 -10.20 3.54
CA GLY A 223 -7.12 -10.20 4.42
C GLY A 223 -7.27 -11.16 5.60
N ARG A 224 -8.38 -11.07 6.32
CA ARG A 224 -8.67 -11.97 7.43
C ARG A 224 -8.78 -13.43 6.98
N ARG A 225 -9.46 -13.67 5.86
CA ARG A 225 -9.64 -15.01 5.32
C ARG A 225 -8.33 -15.65 4.81
N LEU A 226 -7.46 -14.87 4.16
CA LEU A 226 -6.26 -15.38 3.50
C LEU A 226 -5.04 -15.42 4.42
N LEU A 227 -4.94 -14.48 5.35
CA LEU A 227 -3.74 -14.28 6.16
C LEU A 227 -3.95 -14.53 7.66
N GLY A 228 -5.21 -14.53 8.16
CA GLY A 228 -5.49 -14.69 9.58
C GLY A 228 -4.77 -13.65 10.43
N GLU A 229 -4.00 -14.08 11.41
CA GLU A 229 -3.20 -13.23 12.31
C GLU A 229 -2.10 -12.43 11.62
N ARG A 230 -1.76 -12.76 10.36
CA ARG A 230 -0.80 -12.03 9.53
C ARG A 230 -1.43 -10.86 8.78
N PHE A 231 -2.69 -10.52 9.07
CA PHE A 231 -3.39 -9.37 8.53
C PHE A 231 -3.82 -8.42 9.65
N MET A 232 -3.32 -7.19 9.59
CA MET A 232 -3.66 -6.14 10.54
C MET A 232 -4.42 -5.01 9.85
N VAL A 233 -5.56 -4.61 10.42
CA VAL A 233 -6.21 -3.32 10.07
C VAL A 233 -5.71 -2.28 11.04
N LEU A 234 -5.06 -1.24 10.51
CA LEU A 234 -4.49 -0.17 11.32
C LEU A 234 -5.26 1.13 11.06
N ASN A 235 -5.90 1.66 12.11
CA ASN A 235 -6.61 2.94 12.05
C ASN A 235 -5.61 4.09 12.16
N TYR A 236 -5.45 4.85 11.08
CA TYR A 236 -4.57 6.01 11.00
C TYR A 236 -4.96 7.11 11.99
N ASP A 237 -6.27 7.38 12.12
CA ASP A 237 -6.74 8.49 12.96
C ASP A 237 -6.41 8.22 14.44
N THR A 238 -6.58 6.96 14.89
CA THR A 238 -6.17 6.55 16.23
C THR A 238 -4.65 6.55 16.39
N LEU A 239 -3.89 6.05 15.41
CA LEU A 239 -2.42 6.09 15.47
C LEU A 239 -1.89 7.52 15.60
N ALA A 240 -2.47 8.45 14.84
CA ALA A 240 -2.01 9.84 14.81
C ALA A 240 -2.39 10.65 16.05
N THR A 241 -3.49 10.29 16.74
CA THR A 241 -3.99 11.05 17.91
C THR A 241 -3.69 10.38 19.24
N ALA A 242 -3.55 9.06 19.26
CA ALA A 242 -3.33 8.25 20.45
C ALA A 242 -2.41 7.06 20.14
N PRO A 243 -1.13 7.31 19.77
CA PRO A 243 -0.20 6.28 19.31
C PRO A 243 -0.02 5.13 20.31
N ASP A 244 -0.06 5.42 21.60
CA ASP A 244 0.08 4.40 22.65
C ASP A 244 -1.06 3.36 22.69
N ARG A 245 -2.18 3.64 22.03
CA ARG A 245 -3.26 2.65 21.85
C ARG A 245 -3.00 1.69 20.68
N VAL A 246 -2.16 2.07 19.74
CA VAL A 246 -1.91 1.31 18.49
C VAL A 246 -0.55 0.64 18.50
N LEU A 247 0.49 1.32 19.01
CA LEU A 247 1.87 0.83 18.96
C LEU A 247 2.07 -0.53 19.61
N PRO A 248 1.49 -0.86 20.79
CA PRO A 248 1.67 -2.19 21.36
C PRO A 248 1.20 -3.32 20.41
N GLY A 249 0.01 -3.18 19.82
CA GLY A 249 -0.51 -4.15 18.87
C GLY A 249 0.30 -4.22 17.56
N LEU A 250 0.89 -3.10 17.10
CA LEU A 250 1.78 -3.08 15.94
C LEU A 250 3.10 -3.81 16.25
N ILE A 251 3.69 -3.58 17.41
CA ILE A 251 4.94 -4.21 17.86
C ILE A 251 4.75 -5.73 17.97
N ASP A 252 3.64 -6.15 18.60
CA ASP A 252 3.25 -7.54 18.71
C ASP A 252 3.03 -8.20 17.34
N PHE A 253 2.29 -7.53 16.46
CA PHE A 253 2.08 -7.98 15.07
C PHE A 253 3.39 -8.17 14.30
N LEU A 254 4.39 -7.32 14.56
CA LEU A 254 5.73 -7.42 13.97
C LEU A 254 6.63 -8.42 14.69
N GLU A 255 6.18 -9.01 15.80
CA GLU A 255 6.95 -9.96 16.62
C GLU A 255 8.26 -9.36 17.14
N LEU A 256 8.23 -8.08 17.54
CA LEU A 256 9.40 -7.36 18.04
C LEU A 256 9.44 -7.35 19.57
N ASP A 257 10.65 -7.42 20.13
CA ASP A 257 10.85 -7.15 21.56
C ASP A 257 10.69 -5.64 21.78
N PRO A 258 9.75 -5.19 22.63
CA PRO A 258 9.55 -3.77 22.88
C PRO A 258 10.74 -3.09 23.57
N ARG A 259 11.64 -3.87 24.20
CA ARG A 259 12.82 -3.34 24.90
C ARG A 259 13.84 -2.81 23.90
N GLY A 260 14.22 -1.53 24.07
CA GLY A 260 15.21 -0.88 23.21
C GLY A 260 14.67 -0.30 21.91
N LEU A 261 13.36 -0.41 21.65
CA LEU A 261 12.75 0.27 20.51
C LEU A 261 12.71 1.80 20.71
N PRO A 262 12.86 2.60 19.64
CA PRO A 262 12.88 4.07 19.73
C PRO A 262 11.46 4.66 19.87
N LEU A 263 10.71 4.24 20.90
CA LEU A 263 9.29 4.55 21.03
C LEU A 263 9.00 6.05 21.10
N ASP A 264 9.85 6.84 21.76
CA ASP A 264 9.65 8.29 21.85
C ASP A 264 9.78 8.96 20.48
N ARG A 265 10.73 8.51 19.67
CA ARG A 265 10.88 8.96 18.28
C ARG A 265 9.67 8.58 17.44
N ILE A 266 9.17 7.36 17.61
CA ILE A 266 7.97 6.88 16.91
C ILE A 266 6.73 7.70 17.32
N ARG A 267 6.55 8.00 18.61
CA ARG A 267 5.47 8.88 19.09
C ARG A 267 5.54 10.27 18.49
N ALA A 268 6.75 10.81 18.34
CA ALA A 268 6.97 12.13 17.74
C ALA A 268 6.59 12.18 16.23
N LEU A 269 6.64 11.03 15.51
CA LEU A 269 6.17 10.94 14.13
C LEU A 269 4.63 10.95 14.04
N ALA A 270 3.92 10.49 15.06
CA ALA A 270 2.48 10.30 15.07
C ALA A 270 1.74 11.64 15.25
N VAL A 271 1.73 12.42 14.18
CA VAL A 271 1.05 13.73 14.15
C VAL A 271 -0.13 13.68 13.18
N PRO A 272 -1.33 14.12 13.60
CA PRO A 272 -2.49 14.20 12.72
C PRO A 272 -2.21 15.07 11.49
N ALA A 273 -2.61 14.60 10.32
CA ALA A 273 -2.54 15.42 9.11
C ALA A 273 -3.48 16.62 9.22
N ALA A 274 -3.09 17.77 8.66
CA ALA A 274 -3.94 18.97 8.59
C ALA A 274 -5.30 18.72 7.90
N SER A 275 -5.43 17.62 7.20
CA SER A 275 -6.65 17.19 6.52
C SER A 275 -7.50 16.21 7.35
N SER A 276 -7.14 15.92 8.61
CA SER A 276 -7.97 15.12 9.50
C SER A 276 -9.17 15.92 9.97
N GLY A 277 -10.37 15.32 9.87
CA GLY A 277 -11.63 15.99 10.21
C GLY A 277 -12.13 16.99 9.17
N ARG A 278 -11.55 17.01 7.93
CA ARG A 278 -11.97 17.95 6.89
C ARG A 278 -13.44 17.82 6.52
N TYR A 279 -14.00 16.63 6.64
CA TYR A 279 -15.41 16.37 6.30
C TYR A 279 -16.38 17.26 7.09
N ARG A 280 -16.02 17.67 8.32
CA ARG A 280 -16.86 18.58 9.17
C ARG A 280 -17.08 19.97 8.57
N GLN A 281 -16.33 20.33 7.52
CA GLN A 281 -16.43 21.60 6.80
C GLN A 281 -17.35 21.47 5.55
N HIS A 282 -17.97 20.30 5.34
CA HIS A 282 -18.76 20.01 4.17
C HIS A 282 -20.18 19.58 4.56
N ASP A 283 -21.12 19.82 3.64
CA ASP A 283 -22.48 19.33 3.78
C ASP A 283 -22.51 17.80 3.49
N LEU A 284 -22.91 17.04 4.51
CA LEU A 284 -23.00 15.58 4.42
C LEU A 284 -24.29 15.10 3.72
N SER A 285 -25.26 15.98 3.45
CA SER A 285 -26.46 15.64 2.66
C SER A 285 -26.14 15.24 1.21
N THR A 286 -24.88 15.45 0.78
CA THR A 286 -24.36 14.97 -0.51
C THR A 286 -24.21 13.45 -0.57
N PHE A 287 -24.26 12.76 0.57
CA PHE A 287 -24.14 11.30 0.67
C PHE A 287 -25.49 10.64 0.88
N ASP A 288 -25.68 9.45 0.32
CA ASP A 288 -26.83 8.61 0.67
C ASP A 288 -26.65 8.03 2.10
N GLU A 289 -27.77 7.80 2.79
CA GLU A 289 -27.78 7.33 4.18
C GLU A 289 -27.11 5.95 4.33
N ARG A 290 -27.23 5.09 3.31
CA ARG A 290 -26.57 3.77 3.31
C ARG A 290 -25.05 3.88 3.39
N SER A 291 -24.47 4.83 2.66
CA SER A 291 -23.01 5.07 2.70
C SER A 291 -22.58 5.65 4.05
N LEU A 292 -23.40 6.54 4.65
CA LEU A 292 -23.14 7.06 6.00
C LEU A 292 -23.23 5.95 7.06
N ASP A 293 -24.23 5.07 6.96
CA ASP A 293 -24.37 3.90 7.85
C ASP A 293 -23.19 2.93 7.72
N ALA A 294 -22.67 2.72 6.51
CA ALA A 294 -21.47 1.92 6.33
C ALA A 294 -20.24 2.55 7.04
N VAL A 295 -20.08 3.87 6.99
CA VAL A 295 -19.02 4.58 7.73
C VAL A 295 -19.19 4.38 9.24
N ARG A 296 -20.42 4.52 9.77
CA ARG A 296 -20.74 4.28 11.20
C ARG A 296 -20.44 2.85 11.62
N SER A 297 -20.83 1.86 10.80
CA SER A 297 -20.61 0.43 11.07
C SER A 297 -19.13 0.05 11.10
N MET A 298 -18.30 0.78 10.38
CA MET A 298 -16.84 0.62 10.41
C MET A 298 -16.17 1.36 11.58
N GLY A 299 -16.94 1.99 12.49
CA GLY A 299 -16.47 2.59 13.74
C GLY A 299 -16.08 4.07 13.64
N TRP A 300 -16.49 4.80 12.59
CA TRP A 300 -16.25 6.24 12.51
C TRP A 300 -17.52 7.06 12.79
N ALA A 301 -17.31 8.21 13.44
CA ALA A 301 -18.37 9.17 13.66
C ALA A 301 -18.83 9.82 12.34
N VAL A 302 -20.11 10.19 12.28
CA VAL A 302 -20.72 10.90 11.16
C VAL A 302 -21.50 12.07 11.77
N ASP A 303 -20.78 13.14 12.16
CA ASP A 303 -21.24 14.33 12.86
C ASP A 303 -20.61 15.60 12.27
#